data_ed6c7b964dcba0871c8b1c8fafce4917
#
_entry.id   ed6c7b964dcba0871c8b1c8fafce4917
#
_cell.length_a   1.000
_cell.length_b   1.000
_cell.length_c   1.000
_cell.angle_alpha   90.00
_cell.angle_beta   90.00
_cell.angle_gamma   90.00
#
_symmetry.space_group_name_H-M   'P 1'
#
loop_
_entity.id
_entity.type
_entity.pdbx_description
1 polymer ?
#
loop_
_entity_poly.entity_id
_entity_poly.type
_entity_poly.pdbx_seq_one_letter_code
_entity_poly.pdbx_strand_id
1 'polypeptide(L)'
;MADEKRKPKRSCHFRQKWLPAVCAILLLVLLAVGLSVRYISFVSQTIYQESTSHLEEVLHKSNNMLKEMVRKNLTYLHLYNGFLASTSDEAEIQAYIEAAQQDTGFVGFYFLSYDGNYMTVTGETGYLGLQANLDEKLSKGEDIVMNAALPGKPQMLVFASPKTQGSYRGFAYDAIAIAYYNDAVLKLLDNSAFQGNASNYVIYPDGRVVIDNSVNRKETVYNFIAMLRDYSDLSEGQILALSDAFAQGSSGNLRIKLGDTSYYLVYEGTAVQSWTMLGLVPVRVVNASLDKLWLRTAQIVAGITVGMAVLVILLIVRRSHTTLRRKNTEISYRDELFKKLSLNVDDVFLMLDAETAKVDYVSPNIERLLGIPWKEVRQDARVLAALHPKDSPDRDKNYLEGLLSGQQREWDDEYVHLETGERRWFHIVAMGSEVEGRTKHILVISDRTADKQVNQAL
;
A
#
# COMPACT_ATOMS: atom_id res chain seq x y z
N MET A 1 0.48 60.79 9.93
CA MET A 1 0.79 60.31 8.58
C MET A 1 1.86 59.26 8.72
N ALA A 2 1.56 58.06 8.31
CA ALA A 2 2.20 56.83 8.70
C ALA A 2 3.55 56.63 8.00
N ASP A 3 4.56 56.32 8.82
CA ASP A 3 5.90 55.96 8.41
C ASP A 3 5.97 54.45 8.15
N GLU A 4 6.03 54.07 6.88
CA GLU A 4 5.99 52.69 6.39
C GLU A 4 7.43 52.11 6.43
N LYS A 5 7.73 51.40 7.52
CA LYS A 5 9.00 50.68 7.71
C LYS A 5 9.13 49.55 6.70
N ARG A 6 9.88 49.73 5.63
CA ARG A 6 10.33 48.68 4.69
C ARG A 6 11.21 47.64 5.38
N LYS A 7 10.68 46.47 5.59
CA LYS A 7 11.44 45.28 6.04
C LYS A 7 12.39 44.80 4.92
N PRO A 8 13.61 44.34 5.22
CA PRO A 8 14.56 43.90 4.21
C PRO A 8 14.15 42.58 3.56
N LYS A 9 14.09 42.56 2.24
CA LYS A 9 13.84 41.33 1.41
C LYS A 9 15.08 40.41 1.40
N ARG A 10 15.37 39.70 2.50
CA ARG A 10 16.50 38.76 2.56
C ARG A 10 16.19 37.28 2.42
N SER A 11 14.93 36.83 2.12
CA SER A 11 14.57 35.43 2.17
C SER A 11 14.24 34.73 0.83
N CYS A 12 14.26 35.44 -0.30
CA CYS A 12 13.73 34.89 -1.56
C CYS A 12 14.73 34.03 -2.37
N HIS A 13 16.03 34.27 -2.28
CA HIS A 13 17.02 33.56 -3.11
C HIS A 13 17.41 32.15 -2.61
N PHE A 14 17.24 31.89 -1.33
CA PHE A 14 17.57 30.56 -0.76
C PHE A 14 16.47 29.53 -1.08
N ARG A 15 15.21 29.94 -1.15
CA ARG A 15 14.04 29.11 -1.47
C ARG A 15 14.03 28.60 -2.91
N GLN A 16 14.50 29.40 -3.86
CA GLN A 16 14.38 29.12 -5.30
C GLN A 16 15.30 27.99 -5.81
N LYS A 17 16.40 27.70 -5.09
CA LYS A 17 17.35 26.62 -5.50
C LYS A 17 16.98 25.22 -5.04
N TRP A 18 16.07 25.09 -4.08
CA TRP A 18 15.65 23.80 -3.50
C TRP A 18 14.34 23.28 -4.11
N LEU A 19 13.55 24.16 -4.68
CA LEU A 19 12.26 23.81 -5.29
C LEU A 19 12.35 22.65 -6.30
N PRO A 20 13.27 22.62 -7.26
CA PRO A 20 13.35 21.54 -8.24
C PRO A 20 13.73 20.19 -7.62
N ALA A 21 14.57 20.17 -6.59
CA ALA A 21 14.95 18.95 -5.89
C ALA A 21 13.78 18.38 -5.08
N VAL A 22 13.02 19.23 -4.39
CA VAL A 22 11.82 18.84 -3.65
C VAL A 22 10.73 18.35 -4.61
N CYS A 23 10.53 19.04 -5.73
CA CYS A 23 9.58 18.60 -6.76
C CYS A 23 9.97 17.25 -7.37
N ALA A 24 11.26 17.00 -7.63
CA ALA A 24 11.74 15.71 -8.15
C ALA A 24 11.51 14.57 -7.14
N ILE A 25 11.74 14.80 -5.84
CA ILE A 25 11.46 13.81 -4.78
C ILE A 25 9.97 13.51 -4.70
N LEU A 26 9.12 14.56 -4.68
CA LEU A 26 7.67 14.41 -4.67
C LEU A 26 7.17 13.61 -5.87
N LEU A 27 7.70 13.87 -7.06
CA LEU A 27 7.35 13.17 -8.28
C LEU A 27 7.76 11.69 -8.23
N LEU A 28 8.96 11.37 -7.70
CA LEU A 28 9.43 10.00 -7.50
C LEU A 28 8.57 9.25 -6.48
N VAL A 29 8.17 9.90 -5.38
CA VAL A 29 7.28 9.31 -4.37
C VAL A 29 5.91 9.02 -4.97
N LEU A 30 5.33 9.97 -5.71
CA LEU A 30 4.04 9.78 -6.40
C LEU A 30 4.11 8.64 -7.41
N LEU A 31 5.20 8.53 -8.16
CA LEU A 31 5.41 7.46 -9.13
C LEU A 31 5.55 6.10 -8.42
N ALA A 32 6.30 6.02 -7.33
CA ALA A 32 6.45 4.80 -6.52
C ALA A 32 5.11 4.35 -5.93
N VAL A 33 4.31 5.28 -5.38
CA VAL A 33 2.96 5.00 -4.87
C VAL A 33 2.04 4.53 -6.00
N GLY A 34 2.04 5.21 -7.15
CA GLY A 34 1.23 4.83 -8.30
C GLY A 34 1.56 3.43 -8.84
N LEU A 35 2.86 3.10 -8.95
CA LEU A 35 3.31 1.76 -9.34
C LEU A 35 2.90 0.70 -8.31
N SER A 36 2.97 1.02 -7.03
CA SER A 36 2.57 0.10 -5.95
C SER A 36 1.08 -0.19 -5.97
N VAL A 37 0.24 0.83 -6.14
CA VAL A 37 -1.22 0.66 -6.27
C VAL A 37 -1.55 -0.20 -7.48
N ARG A 38 -0.91 0.05 -8.62
CA ARG A 38 -1.11 -0.73 -9.85
C ARG A 38 -0.66 -2.19 -9.68
N TYR A 39 0.48 -2.42 -9.03
CA TYR A 39 0.97 -3.75 -8.71
C TYR A 39 0.03 -4.52 -7.80
N ILE A 40 -0.48 -3.89 -6.73
CA ILE A 40 -1.44 -4.50 -5.81
C ILE A 40 -2.74 -4.85 -6.52
N SER A 41 -3.25 -3.96 -7.38
CA SER A 41 -4.45 -4.21 -8.17
C SER A 41 -4.25 -5.42 -9.11
N PHE A 42 -3.10 -5.50 -9.78
CA PHE A 42 -2.74 -6.62 -10.64
C PHE A 42 -2.67 -7.95 -9.86
N VAL A 43 -1.96 -7.97 -8.72
CA VAL A 43 -1.86 -9.17 -7.87
C VAL A 43 -3.23 -9.58 -7.32
N SER A 44 -4.06 -8.63 -6.89
CA SER A 44 -5.42 -8.91 -6.42
C SER A 44 -6.27 -9.56 -7.51
N GLN A 45 -6.20 -9.07 -8.74
CA GLN A 45 -6.92 -9.65 -9.86
C GLN A 45 -6.40 -11.05 -10.22
N THR A 46 -5.09 -11.26 -10.21
CA THR A 46 -4.49 -12.58 -10.47
C THR A 46 -4.91 -13.60 -9.42
N ILE A 47 -4.87 -13.23 -8.13
CA ILE A 47 -5.29 -14.14 -7.05
C ILE A 47 -6.81 -14.42 -7.13
N TYR A 48 -7.62 -13.43 -7.51
CA TYR A 48 -9.05 -13.68 -7.77
C TYR A 48 -9.23 -14.75 -8.84
N GLN A 49 -8.57 -14.59 -9.99
CA GLN A 49 -8.69 -15.55 -11.10
C GLN A 49 -8.16 -16.94 -10.73
N GLU A 50 -7.02 -17.02 -10.07
CA GLU A 50 -6.43 -18.28 -9.63
C GLU A 50 -7.31 -18.99 -8.59
N SER A 51 -7.87 -18.24 -7.64
CA SER A 51 -8.72 -18.81 -6.59
C SER A 51 -10.07 -19.27 -7.10
N THR A 52 -10.68 -18.54 -8.03
CA THR A 52 -11.92 -18.97 -8.68
C THR A 52 -11.69 -20.18 -9.57
N SER A 53 -10.59 -20.19 -10.34
CA SER A 53 -10.21 -21.36 -11.16
C SER A 53 -9.94 -22.60 -10.30
N HIS A 54 -9.23 -22.44 -9.17
CA HIS A 54 -9.03 -23.55 -8.23
C HIS A 54 -10.35 -24.04 -7.62
N LEU A 55 -11.26 -23.14 -7.28
CA LEU A 55 -12.59 -23.52 -6.78
C LEU A 55 -13.41 -24.24 -7.86
N GLU A 56 -13.35 -23.77 -9.11
CA GLU A 56 -13.96 -24.45 -10.27
C GLU A 56 -13.40 -25.86 -10.45
N GLU A 57 -12.09 -26.04 -10.36
CA GLU A 57 -11.43 -27.35 -10.47
C GLU A 57 -11.90 -28.32 -9.36
N VAL A 58 -11.94 -27.83 -8.10
CA VAL A 58 -12.41 -28.63 -6.96
C VAL A 58 -13.89 -29.00 -7.13
N LEU A 59 -14.71 -28.03 -7.57
CA LEU A 59 -16.14 -28.26 -7.81
C LEU A 59 -16.33 -29.28 -8.92
N HIS A 60 -15.60 -29.15 -10.03
CA HIS A 60 -15.65 -30.08 -11.16
C HIS A 60 -15.24 -31.50 -10.75
N LYS A 61 -14.18 -31.64 -9.95
CA LYS A 61 -13.77 -32.94 -9.39
C LYS A 61 -14.85 -33.53 -8.52
N SER A 62 -15.46 -32.75 -7.62
CA SER A 62 -16.55 -33.18 -6.76
C SER A 62 -17.80 -33.60 -7.59
N ASN A 63 -18.11 -32.84 -8.66
CA ASN A 63 -19.19 -33.15 -9.58
C ASN A 63 -18.97 -34.48 -10.31
N ASN A 64 -17.74 -34.73 -10.77
CA ASN A 64 -17.39 -36.01 -11.40
C ASN A 64 -17.50 -37.19 -10.41
N MET A 65 -17.07 -36.98 -9.13
CA MET A 65 -17.21 -38.00 -8.09
C MET A 65 -18.67 -38.29 -7.79
N LEU A 66 -19.54 -37.27 -7.70
CA LEU A 66 -20.98 -37.44 -7.53
C LEU A 66 -21.58 -38.21 -8.68
N LYS A 67 -21.26 -37.85 -9.92
CA LYS A 67 -21.70 -38.53 -11.13
C LYS A 67 -21.32 -40.01 -11.15
N GLU A 68 -20.06 -40.33 -10.81
CA GLU A 68 -19.60 -41.71 -10.74
C GLU A 68 -20.30 -42.51 -9.64
N MET A 69 -20.52 -41.90 -8.46
CA MET A 69 -21.28 -42.52 -7.38
C MET A 69 -22.72 -42.85 -7.81
N VAL A 70 -23.40 -41.90 -8.46
CA VAL A 70 -24.76 -42.10 -8.95
C VAL A 70 -24.78 -43.24 -9.98
N ARG A 71 -23.91 -43.20 -10.98
CA ARG A 71 -23.80 -44.25 -12.00
C ARG A 71 -23.55 -45.63 -11.39
N LYS A 72 -22.64 -45.73 -10.43
CA LYS A 72 -22.32 -46.98 -9.73
C LYS A 72 -23.54 -47.54 -9.00
N ASN A 73 -24.26 -46.70 -8.25
CA ASN A 73 -25.42 -47.13 -7.46
C ASN A 73 -26.60 -47.55 -8.34
N LEU A 74 -26.83 -46.82 -9.44
CA LEU A 74 -27.84 -47.23 -10.42
C LEU A 74 -27.48 -48.56 -11.11
N THR A 75 -26.20 -48.79 -11.41
CA THR A 75 -25.71 -50.07 -11.93
C THR A 75 -25.99 -51.22 -10.93
N TYR A 76 -25.75 -50.99 -9.64
CA TYR A 76 -26.07 -51.99 -8.61
C TYR A 76 -27.58 -52.26 -8.55
N LEU A 77 -28.44 -51.24 -8.62
CA LEU A 77 -29.88 -51.45 -8.68
C LEU A 77 -30.31 -52.29 -9.87
N HIS A 78 -29.72 -52.08 -11.07
CA HIS A 78 -30.00 -52.91 -12.23
C HIS A 78 -29.55 -54.36 -12.04
N LEU A 79 -28.42 -54.61 -11.36
CA LEU A 79 -27.99 -55.96 -10.99
C LEU A 79 -28.97 -56.60 -10.00
N TYR A 80 -29.40 -55.86 -8.99
CA TYR A 80 -30.38 -56.33 -8.00
C TYR A 80 -31.73 -56.60 -8.68
N ASN A 81 -32.19 -55.78 -9.62
CA ASN A 81 -33.36 -56.04 -10.42
C ASN A 81 -33.28 -57.36 -11.23
N GLY A 82 -32.07 -57.60 -11.81
CA GLY A 82 -31.81 -58.88 -12.54
C GLY A 82 -31.85 -60.07 -11.59
N PHE A 83 -31.28 -59.97 -10.40
CA PHE A 83 -31.36 -61.04 -9.40
C PHE A 83 -32.79 -61.29 -8.95
N LEU A 84 -33.56 -60.27 -8.59
CA LEU A 84 -34.95 -60.35 -8.18
C LEU A 84 -35.88 -60.85 -9.29
N ALA A 85 -35.49 -60.83 -10.55
CA ALA A 85 -36.19 -61.41 -11.64
C ALA A 85 -35.93 -62.95 -11.77
N SER A 86 -34.81 -63.42 -11.20
CA SER A 86 -34.40 -64.84 -11.31
C SER A 86 -34.87 -65.73 -10.16
N THR A 87 -35.23 -65.14 -9.00
CA THR A 87 -35.72 -65.92 -7.84
C THR A 87 -36.91 -65.25 -7.18
N SER A 88 -37.78 -66.11 -6.57
CA SER A 88 -38.91 -65.68 -5.74
C SER A 88 -38.74 -66.16 -4.30
N ASP A 89 -37.63 -66.80 -3.96
CA ASP A 89 -37.35 -67.26 -2.59
C ASP A 89 -37.00 -66.09 -1.70
N GLU A 90 -37.83 -65.76 -0.74
CA GLU A 90 -37.70 -64.64 0.18
C GLU A 90 -36.47 -64.76 1.02
N ALA A 91 -36.05 -65.95 1.47
CA ALA A 91 -34.82 -66.16 2.28
C ALA A 91 -33.58 -65.91 1.42
N GLU A 92 -33.55 -66.35 0.18
CA GLU A 92 -32.46 -66.10 -0.76
C GLU A 92 -32.36 -64.64 -1.10
N ILE A 93 -33.48 -63.95 -1.32
CA ILE A 93 -33.52 -62.50 -1.54
C ILE A 93 -32.93 -61.74 -0.33
N GLN A 94 -33.38 -62.07 0.87
CA GLN A 94 -32.91 -61.43 2.07
C GLN A 94 -31.42 -61.63 2.24
N ALA A 95 -30.90 -62.86 2.15
CA ALA A 95 -29.47 -63.17 2.29
C ALA A 95 -28.61 -62.44 1.26
N TYR A 96 -29.07 -62.38 0.02
CA TYR A 96 -28.35 -61.67 -1.05
C TYR A 96 -28.28 -60.17 -0.80
N ILE A 97 -29.36 -59.51 -0.38
CA ILE A 97 -29.39 -58.08 -0.13
C ILE A 97 -28.61 -57.73 1.12
N GLU A 98 -28.65 -58.57 2.19
CA GLU A 98 -27.80 -58.37 3.40
C GLU A 98 -26.29 -58.45 3.05
N ALA A 99 -25.91 -59.43 2.25
CA ALA A 99 -24.52 -59.51 1.74
C ALA A 99 -24.15 -58.30 0.91
N ALA A 100 -25.01 -57.88 -0.01
CA ALA A 100 -24.80 -56.68 -0.84
C ALA A 100 -24.70 -55.39 0.01
N GLN A 101 -25.44 -55.29 1.11
CA GLN A 101 -25.38 -54.19 2.05
C GLN A 101 -24.01 -54.10 2.75
N GLN A 102 -23.46 -55.24 3.14
CA GLN A 102 -22.12 -55.29 3.76
C GLN A 102 -21.03 -54.84 2.79
N ASP A 103 -21.14 -55.22 1.51
CA ASP A 103 -20.14 -54.90 0.49
C ASP A 103 -20.21 -53.45 -0.01
N THR A 104 -21.41 -52.89 -0.14
CA THR A 104 -21.66 -51.60 -0.75
C THR A 104 -21.91 -50.48 0.24
N GLY A 105 -22.27 -50.80 1.51
CA GLY A 105 -22.48 -49.86 2.60
C GLY A 105 -23.74 -49.01 2.52
N PHE A 106 -24.73 -49.39 1.72
CA PHE A 106 -26.05 -48.73 1.76
C PHE A 106 -26.76 -49.02 3.09
N VAL A 107 -27.57 -48.06 3.56
CA VAL A 107 -28.20 -48.14 4.91
C VAL A 107 -29.63 -48.66 4.84
N GLY A 108 -30.22 -48.73 3.66
CA GLY A 108 -31.56 -49.26 3.45
C GLY A 108 -31.76 -49.80 2.05
N PHE A 109 -32.48 -50.91 1.95
CA PHE A 109 -33.03 -51.44 0.70
C PHE A 109 -34.53 -51.44 0.79
N TYR A 110 -35.20 -50.90 -0.22
CA TYR A 110 -36.65 -50.71 -0.23
C TYR A 110 -37.27 -51.32 -1.49
N PHE A 111 -38.28 -52.11 -1.31
CA PHE A 111 -39.25 -52.46 -2.34
C PHE A 111 -40.27 -51.30 -2.38
N LEU A 112 -40.36 -50.59 -3.48
CA LEU A 112 -41.07 -49.32 -3.58
C LEU A 112 -42.25 -49.45 -4.58
N SER A 113 -43.43 -48.95 -4.19
CA SER A 113 -44.51 -48.76 -5.12
C SER A 113 -44.58 -47.34 -5.65
N TYR A 114 -45.19 -47.09 -6.81
CA TYR A 114 -45.25 -45.74 -7.42
C TYR A 114 -45.97 -44.69 -6.56
N ASP A 115 -46.83 -45.14 -5.61
CA ASP A 115 -47.48 -44.23 -4.65
C ASP A 115 -46.58 -43.81 -3.49
N GLY A 116 -45.33 -44.28 -3.46
CA GLY A 116 -44.34 -43.96 -2.44
C GLY A 116 -44.37 -44.85 -1.20
N ASN A 117 -45.23 -45.84 -1.12
CA ASN A 117 -45.18 -46.83 -0.08
C ASN A 117 -43.99 -47.76 -0.29
N TYR A 118 -43.38 -48.22 0.79
CA TYR A 118 -42.25 -49.15 0.73
C TYR A 118 -42.37 -50.28 1.73
N MET A 119 -41.67 -51.36 1.43
CA MET A 119 -41.34 -52.43 2.36
C MET A 119 -39.81 -52.65 2.36
N THR A 120 -39.23 -52.83 3.56
CA THR A 120 -37.84 -53.26 3.71
C THR A 120 -37.67 -54.75 3.57
N VAL A 121 -36.42 -55.23 3.43
CA VAL A 121 -36.10 -56.67 3.38
C VAL A 121 -36.56 -57.40 4.67
N THR A 122 -36.54 -56.69 5.82
CA THR A 122 -37.03 -57.23 7.09
C THR A 122 -38.55 -57.23 7.23
N GLY A 123 -39.29 -56.63 6.30
CA GLY A 123 -40.73 -56.56 6.30
C GLY A 123 -41.31 -55.30 6.96
N GLU A 124 -40.48 -54.33 7.33
CA GLU A 124 -40.96 -53.03 7.79
C GLU A 124 -41.57 -52.24 6.63
N THR A 125 -42.72 -51.65 6.84
CA THR A 125 -43.41 -50.83 5.84
C THR A 125 -43.41 -49.37 6.25
N GLY A 126 -43.47 -48.49 5.26
CA GLY A 126 -43.51 -47.04 5.49
C GLY A 126 -43.83 -46.29 4.20
N TYR A 127 -43.66 -44.97 4.30
CA TYR A 127 -43.89 -44.04 3.20
C TYR A 127 -42.65 -43.18 2.96
N LEU A 128 -42.16 -43.17 1.73
CA LEU A 128 -40.91 -42.51 1.38
C LEU A 128 -41.09 -41.05 0.88
N GLY A 129 -42.35 -40.61 0.79
CA GLY A 129 -42.66 -39.23 0.41
C GLY A 129 -42.06 -38.85 -0.93
N LEU A 130 -42.48 -39.46 -2.01
CA LEU A 130 -42.01 -39.13 -3.36
C LEU A 130 -42.27 -37.64 -3.64
N GLN A 131 -41.25 -36.93 -4.05
CA GLN A 131 -41.43 -35.56 -4.51
C GLN A 131 -42.20 -35.56 -5.82
N ALA A 132 -43.01 -34.52 -6.06
CA ALA A 132 -43.80 -34.38 -7.28
C ALA A 132 -42.96 -34.67 -8.54
N ASN A 133 -43.48 -35.50 -9.42
CA ASN A 133 -42.91 -35.97 -10.69
C ASN A 133 -41.87 -37.12 -10.60
N LEU A 134 -41.52 -37.66 -9.45
CA LEU A 134 -40.60 -38.81 -9.38
C LEU A 134 -41.36 -40.13 -9.62
N ASP A 135 -42.61 -40.23 -9.17
CA ASP A 135 -43.57 -41.26 -9.50
C ASP A 135 -43.77 -41.38 -11.04
N GLU A 136 -43.93 -40.22 -11.70
CA GLU A 136 -44.08 -40.16 -13.17
C GLU A 136 -42.79 -40.63 -13.88
N LYS A 137 -41.63 -40.30 -13.41
CA LYS A 137 -40.34 -40.75 -13.97
C LYS A 137 -40.16 -42.27 -13.82
N LEU A 138 -40.35 -42.76 -12.59
CA LEU A 138 -40.31 -44.22 -12.36
C LEU A 138 -41.30 -44.98 -13.21
N SER A 139 -42.56 -44.51 -13.36
CA SER A 139 -43.57 -45.13 -14.19
C SER A 139 -43.24 -45.13 -15.70
N LYS A 140 -42.43 -44.16 -16.13
CA LYS A 140 -41.86 -44.10 -17.49
C LYS A 140 -40.60 -44.96 -17.69
N GLY A 141 -40.16 -45.66 -16.66
CA GLY A 141 -38.96 -46.51 -16.73
C GLY A 141 -37.66 -45.82 -16.51
N GLU A 142 -37.69 -44.60 -15.94
CA GLU A 142 -36.47 -43.79 -15.66
C GLU A 142 -35.96 -44.05 -14.24
N ASP A 143 -34.66 -44.22 -14.10
CA ASP A 143 -33.99 -44.22 -12.80
C ASP A 143 -34.09 -42.85 -12.15
N ILE A 144 -34.24 -42.81 -10.83
CA ILE A 144 -34.30 -41.56 -10.08
C ILE A 144 -33.28 -41.52 -8.93
N VAL A 145 -32.87 -40.31 -8.60
CA VAL A 145 -32.09 -40.01 -7.39
C VAL A 145 -32.80 -38.89 -6.65
N MET A 146 -33.04 -39.05 -5.37
CA MET A 146 -33.76 -38.04 -4.58
C MET A 146 -33.19 -37.95 -3.15
N ASN A 147 -33.39 -36.81 -2.53
CA ASN A 147 -33.18 -36.67 -1.10
C ASN A 147 -34.47 -37.01 -0.36
N ALA A 148 -34.41 -37.88 0.61
CA ALA A 148 -35.54 -38.30 1.42
C ALA A 148 -35.23 -38.16 2.92
N ALA A 149 -36.24 -37.78 3.68
CA ALA A 149 -36.19 -37.77 5.15
C ALA A 149 -37.26 -38.73 5.67
N LEU A 150 -36.85 -39.81 6.33
CA LEU A 150 -37.77 -40.69 7.05
C LEU A 150 -37.93 -40.16 8.49
N PRO A 151 -39.12 -40.30 9.08
CA PRO A 151 -39.35 -39.87 10.46
C PRO A 151 -38.34 -40.50 11.43
N GLY A 152 -37.64 -39.67 12.19
CA GLY A 152 -36.66 -40.12 13.18
C GLY A 152 -35.32 -40.59 12.59
N LYS A 153 -35.12 -40.52 11.27
CA LYS A 153 -33.83 -40.86 10.61
C LYS A 153 -33.17 -39.63 10.00
N PRO A 154 -31.83 -39.59 9.91
CA PRO A 154 -31.13 -38.56 9.15
C PRO A 154 -31.58 -38.50 7.70
N GLN A 155 -31.39 -37.37 7.03
CA GLN A 155 -31.60 -37.26 5.59
C GLN A 155 -30.74 -38.26 4.83
N MET A 156 -31.35 -38.86 3.80
CA MET A 156 -30.74 -39.89 2.98
C MET A 156 -30.85 -39.53 1.51
N LEU A 157 -29.82 -39.88 0.76
CA LEU A 157 -29.83 -39.89 -0.70
C LEU A 157 -30.32 -41.28 -1.13
N VAL A 158 -31.43 -41.30 -1.83
CA VAL A 158 -32.12 -42.51 -2.30
C VAL A 158 -31.96 -42.63 -3.80
N PHE A 159 -31.49 -43.78 -4.23
CA PHE A 159 -31.43 -44.20 -5.64
C PHE A 159 -32.54 -45.20 -5.88
N ALA A 160 -33.36 -44.99 -6.87
CA ALA A 160 -34.44 -45.94 -7.20
C ALA A 160 -34.42 -46.26 -8.69
N SER A 161 -34.68 -47.51 -9.00
CA SER A 161 -34.76 -48.04 -10.35
C SER A 161 -36.09 -48.76 -10.54
N PRO A 162 -36.82 -48.48 -11.61
CA PRO A 162 -38.10 -49.15 -11.90
C PRO A 162 -37.90 -50.64 -12.20
N LYS A 163 -38.86 -51.40 -11.84
CA LYS A 163 -38.95 -52.86 -12.15
C LYS A 163 -40.30 -53.22 -12.73
N THR A 164 -40.28 -54.13 -13.64
CA THR A 164 -41.52 -54.81 -14.00
C THR A 164 -42.12 -55.50 -12.76
N GLN A 165 -43.36 -55.20 -12.46
CA GLN A 165 -44.11 -55.61 -11.25
C GLN A 165 -43.56 -56.86 -10.54
N GLY A 166 -43.27 -56.70 -9.25
CA GLY A 166 -42.83 -57.81 -8.39
C GLY A 166 -43.63 -57.87 -7.10
N SER A 167 -43.51 -58.95 -6.37
CA SER A 167 -44.05 -59.06 -5.02
C SER A 167 -43.04 -59.67 -4.08
N TYR A 168 -42.92 -59.08 -2.85
CA TYR A 168 -42.06 -59.56 -1.79
C TYR A 168 -42.86 -59.54 -0.47
N ARG A 169 -42.99 -60.71 0.20
CA ARG A 169 -43.78 -60.86 1.41
C ARG A 169 -45.22 -60.32 1.28
N GLY A 170 -45.85 -60.55 0.11
CA GLY A 170 -47.19 -60.05 -0.20
C GLY A 170 -47.30 -58.57 -0.52
N PHE A 171 -46.18 -57.79 -0.47
CA PHE A 171 -46.16 -56.43 -0.90
C PHE A 171 -45.82 -56.32 -2.39
N ALA A 172 -46.76 -55.76 -3.17
CA ALA A 172 -46.52 -55.48 -4.58
C ALA A 172 -45.65 -54.23 -4.73
N TYR A 173 -44.62 -54.33 -5.56
CA TYR A 173 -43.70 -53.20 -5.78
C TYR A 173 -43.43 -53.02 -7.27
N ASP A 174 -43.17 -51.75 -7.64
CA ASP A 174 -42.94 -51.29 -9.01
C ASP A 174 -41.52 -50.83 -9.25
N ALA A 175 -40.75 -50.62 -8.17
CA ALA A 175 -39.38 -50.20 -8.19
C ALA A 175 -38.60 -50.75 -6.98
N ILE A 176 -37.31 -50.77 -7.06
CA ILE A 176 -36.42 -51.00 -5.89
C ILE A 176 -35.60 -49.76 -5.66
N ALA A 177 -35.23 -49.54 -4.39
CA ALA A 177 -34.40 -48.42 -4.02
C ALA A 177 -33.35 -48.82 -2.97
N ILE A 178 -32.20 -48.17 -3.04
CA ILE A 178 -31.15 -48.16 -2.02
C ILE A 178 -30.93 -46.77 -1.49
N ALA A 179 -30.54 -46.65 -0.21
CA ALA A 179 -30.31 -45.36 0.43
C ALA A 179 -28.97 -45.31 1.13
N TYR A 180 -28.39 -44.11 1.11
CA TYR A 180 -27.21 -43.75 1.89
C TYR A 180 -27.51 -42.54 2.77
N TYR A 181 -26.94 -42.47 3.97
CA TYR A 181 -27.01 -41.26 4.75
C TYR A 181 -26.23 -40.11 4.04
N ASN A 182 -26.77 -38.92 4.10
CA ASN A 182 -26.10 -37.76 3.46
C ASN A 182 -24.66 -37.59 3.94
N ASP A 183 -24.34 -37.90 5.20
CA ASP A 183 -22.97 -37.83 5.74
C ASP A 183 -21.98 -38.74 4.98
N ALA A 184 -22.43 -39.86 4.42
CA ALA A 184 -21.58 -40.71 3.59
C ALA A 184 -21.29 -40.07 2.23
N VAL A 185 -22.28 -39.36 1.67
CA VAL A 185 -22.14 -38.59 0.42
C VAL A 185 -21.29 -37.33 0.65
N LEU A 186 -21.45 -36.66 1.79
CA LEU A 186 -20.66 -35.47 2.16
C LEU A 186 -19.17 -35.74 2.16
N LYS A 187 -18.73 -36.95 2.50
CA LYS A 187 -17.30 -37.34 2.46
C LYS A 187 -16.72 -37.35 1.03
N LEU A 188 -17.57 -37.45 0.01
CA LEU A 188 -17.16 -37.36 -1.40
C LEU A 188 -17.00 -35.90 -1.84
N LEU A 189 -17.68 -34.97 -1.18
CA LEU A 189 -17.56 -33.53 -1.44
C LEU A 189 -16.39 -33.02 -0.62
N ASP A 190 -15.22 -32.99 -1.26
CA ASP A 190 -13.96 -32.59 -0.59
C ASP A 190 -14.03 -31.14 -0.11
N ASN A 191 -14.06 -30.95 1.22
CA ASN A 191 -13.98 -29.65 1.86
C ASN A 191 -12.54 -29.25 2.25
N SER A 192 -11.53 -30.03 1.89
CA SER A 192 -10.13 -29.74 2.20
C SER A 192 -9.63 -28.51 1.45
N ALA A 193 -10.28 -28.14 0.36
CA ALA A 193 -10.01 -26.92 -0.38
C ALA A 193 -10.13 -25.71 0.52
N PHE A 194 -9.22 -24.76 0.36
CA PHE A 194 -9.17 -23.54 1.16
C PHE A 194 -9.11 -23.78 2.68
N GLN A 195 -8.38 -24.83 3.10
CA GLN A 195 -8.20 -25.20 4.51
C GLN A 195 -9.53 -25.57 5.21
N GLY A 196 -10.47 -26.18 4.47
CA GLY A 196 -11.76 -26.54 5.00
C GLY A 196 -12.77 -25.38 5.16
N ASN A 197 -12.51 -24.24 4.55
CA ASN A 197 -13.40 -23.07 4.60
C ASN A 197 -14.33 -22.96 3.37
N ALA A 198 -14.31 -23.90 2.45
CA ALA A 198 -15.25 -23.98 1.35
C ALA A 198 -16.55 -24.64 1.79
N SER A 199 -17.69 -24.05 1.44
CA SER A 199 -19.02 -24.67 1.60
C SER A 199 -19.52 -25.14 0.24
N ASN A 200 -19.91 -26.39 0.16
CA ASN A 200 -20.43 -26.97 -1.08
C ASN A 200 -21.92 -27.36 -0.92
N TYR A 201 -22.72 -27.06 -1.93
CA TYR A 201 -24.11 -27.41 -1.99
C TYR A 201 -24.42 -28.16 -3.29
N VAL A 202 -25.38 -29.06 -3.25
CA VAL A 202 -26.05 -29.59 -4.42
C VAL A 202 -27.51 -29.18 -4.34
N ILE A 203 -28.03 -28.59 -5.41
CA ILE A 203 -29.38 -28.05 -5.43
C ILE A 203 -30.18 -28.58 -6.61
N TYR A 204 -31.49 -28.63 -6.46
CA TYR A 204 -32.44 -28.81 -7.56
C TYR A 204 -32.52 -27.52 -8.41
N PRO A 205 -33.07 -27.62 -9.65
CA PRO A 205 -33.30 -26.44 -10.50
C PRO A 205 -34.11 -25.31 -9.84
N ASP A 206 -35.01 -25.67 -8.89
CA ASP A 206 -35.84 -24.71 -8.14
C ASP A 206 -35.12 -24.12 -6.89
N GLY A 207 -33.85 -24.44 -6.70
CA GLY A 207 -33.02 -23.95 -5.60
C GLY A 207 -33.13 -24.73 -4.29
N ARG A 208 -34.01 -25.76 -4.21
CA ARG A 208 -34.07 -26.63 -3.01
C ARG A 208 -32.75 -27.39 -2.85
N VAL A 209 -32.26 -27.45 -1.61
CA VAL A 209 -30.99 -28.10 -1.30
C VAL A 209 -31.15 -29.61 -1.23
N VAL A 210 -30.35 -30.33 -2.00
CA VAL A 210 -30.25 -31.80 -1.99
C VAL A 210 -29.19 -32.21 -0.96
N ILE A 211 -28.02 -31.59 -1.02
CA ILE A 211 -26.87 -31.87 -0.15
C ILE A 211 -26.32 -30.55 0.35
N ASP A 212 -26.17 -30.43 1.66
CA ASP A 212 -25.53 -29.28 2.34
C ASP A 212 -24.25 -29.75 3.02
N ASN A 213 -23.10 -29.36 2.47
CA ASN A 213 -21.79 -29.55 3.05
C ASN A 213 -21.18 -28.20 3.46
N SER A 214 -21.98 -27.39 4.14
CA SER A 214 -21.52 -26.10 4.63
C SER A 214 -20.65 -26.22 5.88
N VAL A 215 -19.60 -25.36 5.94
CA VAL A 215 -18.71 -25.26 7.10
C VAL A 215 -19.44 -24.67 8.31
N ASN A 216 -20.44 -23.84 8.08
CA ASN A 216 -21.16 -23.12 9.11
C ASN A 216 -22.56 -23.73 9.31
N ARG A 217 -22.62 -24.88 9.99
CA ARG A 217 -23.85 -25.65 10.24
C ARG A 217 -24.82 -24.99 11.25
N LYS A 218 -24.71 -23.69 11.52
CA LYS A 218 -25.60 -23.02 12.48
C LYS A 218 -27.04 -22.88 11.95
N GLU A 219 -27.21 -22.82 10.63
CA GLU A 219 -28.52 -22.71 9.97
C GLU A 219 -28.55 -23.65 8.77
N THR A 220 -29.56 -24.51 8.72
CA THR A 220 -29.80 -25.41 7.57
C THR A 220 -30.41 -24.61 6.42
N VAL A 221 -29.74 -24.60 5.27
CA VAL A 221 -30.24 -23.96 4.07
C VAL A 221 -31.18 -24.93 3.35
N TYR A 222 -32.47 -24.66 3.36
CA TYR A 222 -33.46 -25.47 2.66
C TYR A 222 -33.62 -25.10 1.19
N ASN A 223 -33.48 -23.82 0.87
CA ASN A 223 -33.53 -23.32 -0.51
C ASN A 223 -32.48 -22.25 -0.70
N PHE A 224 -31.56 -22.49 -1.62
CA PHE A 224 -30.41 -21.61 -1.86
C PHE A 224 -30.84 -20.30 -2.55
N ILE A 225 -31.82 -20.34 -3.45
CA ILE A 225 -32.31 -19.11 -4.12
C ILE A 225 -33.05 -18.21 -3.13
N ALA A 226 -33.83 -18.78 -2.22
CA ALA A 226 -34.47 -18.03 -1.14
C ALA A 226 -33.41 -17.39 -0.22
N MET A 227 -32.38 -18.16 0.16
CA MET A 227 -31.26 -17.62 0.94
C MET A 227 -30.55 -16.46 0.23
N LEU A 228 -30.32 -16.53 -1.08
CA LEU A 228 -29.76 -15.43 -1.85
C LEU A 228 -30.66 -14.19 -1.80
N ARG A 229 -31.99 -14.39 -1.94
CA ARG A 229 -32.96 -13.28 -1.90
C ARG A 229 -32.99 -12.57 -0.55
N ASP A 230 -32.91 -13.32 0.54
CA ASP A 230 -33.08 -12.80 1.89
C ASP A 230 -31.78 -12.18 2.44
N TYR A 231 -30.62 -12.70 2.06
CA TYR A 231 -29.34 -12.37 2.72
C TYR A 231 -28.26 -11.83 1.77
N SER A 232 -28.46 -11.82 0.44
CA SER A 232 -27.42 -11.32 -0.46
C SER A 232 -27.62 -9.88 -0.86
N ASP A 233 -26.56 -9.28 -1.43
CA ASP A 233 -26.56 -7.94 -2.03
C ASP A 233 -27.00 -7.96 -3.52
N LEU A 234 -27.46 -9.11 -4.00
CA LEU A 234 -27.89 -9.26 -5.39
C LEU A 234 -29.25 -8.62 -5.64
N SER A 235 -29.40 -7.99 -6.78
CA SER A 235 -30.71 -7.52 -7.24
C SER A 235 -31.59 -8.69 -7.66
N GLU A 236 -32.92 -8.51 -7.62
CA GLU A 236 -33.89 -9.54 -8.05
C GLU A 236 -33.62 -10.03 -9.49
N GLY A 237 -33.19 -9.12 -10.40
CA GLY A 237 -32.83 -9.49 -11.76
C GLY A 237 -31.59 -10.40 -11.83
N GLN A 238 -30.62 -10.23 -10.96
CA GLN A 238 -29.44 -11.10 -10.85
C GLN A 238 -29.80 -12.46 -10.25
N ILE A 239 -30.70 -12.48 -9.28
CA ILE A 239 -31.20 -13.72 -8.67
C ILE A 239 -31.99 -14.54 -9.69
N LEU A 240 -32.86 -13.90 -10.50
CA LEU A 240 -33.58 -14.56 -11.59
C LEU A 240 -32.62 -15.14 -12.64
N ALA A 241 -31.61 -14.36 -13.05
CA ALA A 241 -30.58 -14.84 -13.98
C ALA A 241 -29.80 -16.04 -13.45
N LEU A 242 -29.48 -16.06 -12.13
CA LEU A 242 -28.90 -17.25 -11.49
C LEU A 242 -29.84 -18.44 -11.44
N SER A 243 -31.10 -18.21 -11.11
CA SER A 243 -32.13 -19.27 -11.11
C SER A 243 -32.28 -19.92 -12.50
N ASP A 244 -32.28 -19.07 -13.55
CA ASP A 244 -32.33 -19.57 -14.94
C ASP A 244 -31.04 -20.34 -15.29
N ALA A 245 -29.86 -19.86 -14.86
CA ALA A 245 -28.62 -20.57 -15.08
C ALA A 245 -28.57 -21.93 -14.38
N PHE A 246 -29.11 -22.03 -13.15
CA PHE A 246 -29.22 -23.29 -12.43
C PHE A 246 -30.19 -24.24 -13.13
N ALA A 247 -31.35 -23.74 -13.58
CA ALA A 247 -32.34 -24.54 -14.31
C ALA A 247 -31.79 -25.06 -15.66
N GLN A 248 -30.92 -24.31 -16.32
CA GLN A 248 -30.27 -24.69 -17.58
C GLN A 248 -29.03 -25.56 -17.39
N GLY A 249 -28.58 -25.81 -16.15
CA GLY A 249 -27.35 -26.52 -15.87
C GLY A 249 -26.09 -25.81 -16.36
N SER A 250 -26.14 -24.48 -16.41
CA SER A 250 -25.00 -23.66 -16.81
C SER A 250 -23.91 -23.67 -15.72
N SER A 251 -22.67 -23.27 -16.11
CA SER A 251 -21.56 -23.09 -15.20
C SER A 251 -21.15 -21.63 -15.17
N GLY A 252 -20.65 -21.15 -14.02
CA GLY A 252 -20.19 -19.79 -13.89
C GLY A 252 -19.67 -19.46 -12.48
N ASN A 253 -19.15 -18.25 -12.35
CA ASN A 253 -18.69 -17.72 -11.08
C ASN A 253 -19.10 -16.27 -10.89
N LEU A 254 -19.28 -15.85 -9.65
CA LEU A 254 -19.51 -14.45 -9.28
C LEU A 254 -19.12 -14.21 -7.84
N ARG A 255 -18.92 -12.94 -7.52
CA ARG A 255 -18.73 -12.49 -6.14
C ARG A 255 -20.07 -12.01 -5.59
N ILE A 256 -20.44 -12.52 -4.41
CA ILE A 256 -21.65 -12.14 -3.70
C ILE A 256 -21.31 -11.72 -2.27
N LYS A 257 -22.18 -10.94 -1.65
CA LYS A 257 -22.12 -10.64 -0.24
C LYS A 257 -23.33 -11.29 0.44
N LEU A 258 -23.10 -12.15 1.45
CA LEU A 258 -24.13 -12.74 2.28
C LEU A 258 -24.00 -12.16 3.70
N GLY A 259 -24.97 -11.37 4.13
CA GLY A 259 -24.88 -10.60 5.35
C GLY A 259 -23.64 -9.68 5.31
N ASP A 260 -22.74 -9.81 6.28
CA ASP A 260 -21.51 -9.00 6.36
C ASP A 260 -20.30 -9.63 5.67
N THR A 261 -20.42 -10.84 5.14
CA THR A 261 -19.30 -11.57 4.56
C THR A 261 -19.43 -11.67 3.04
N SER A 262 -18.35 -11.32 2.34
CA SER A 262 -18.24 -11.53 0.88
C SER A 262 -17.75 -12.93 0.57
N TYR A 263 -18.33 -13.56 -0.44
CA TYR A 263 -17.99 -14.90 -0.92
C TYR A 263 -17.71 -14.89 -2.42
N TYR A 264 -16.90 -15.83 -2.86
CA TYR A 264 -16.85 -16.29 -4.23
C TYR A 264 -17.82 -17.46 -4.35
N LEU A 265 -18.80 -17.34 -5.23
CA LEU A 265 -19.73 -18.38 -5.62
C LEU A 265 -19.29 -18.91 -6.97
N VAL A 266 -19.10 -20.23 -7.05
CA VAL A 266 -18.92 -20.95 -8.30
C VAL A 266 -20.03 -21.96 -8.41
N TYR A 267 -20.58 -22.18 -9.61
CA TYR A 267 -21.63 -23.15 -9.84
C TYR A 267 -21.37 -23.90 -11.14
N GLU A 268 -21.79 -25.17 -11.14
CA GLU A 268 -21.67 -26.08 -12.28
C GLU A 268 -22.86 -27.02 -12.33
N GLY A 269 -23.51 -27.08 -13.49
CA GLY A 269 -24.58 -28.04 -13.71
C GLY A 269 -24.09 -29.49 -13.65
N THR A 270 -24.84 -30.37 -12.99
CA THR A 270 -24.53 -31.79 -12.96
C THR A 270 -25.32 -32.54 -14.03
N ALA A 271 -24.77 -33.64 -14.51
CA ALA A 271 -25.54 -34.54 -15.40
C ALA A 271 -26.58 -35.38 -14.65
N VAL A 272 -26.70 -35.20 -13.32
CA VAL A 272 -27.59 -35.97 -12.46
C VAL A 272 -28.86 -35.16 -12.21
N GLN A 273 -30.01 -35.65 -12.70
CA GLN A 273 -31.35 -35.09 -12.42
C GLN A 273 -31.44 -33.54 -12.59
N SER A 274 -30.64 -32.95 -13.49
CA SER A 274 -30.53 -31.49 -13.71
C SER A 274 -30.15 -30.71 -12.44
N TRP A 275 -29.40 -31.31 -11.50
CA TRP A 275 -28.91 -30.63 -10.32
C TRP A 275 -27.81 -29.66 -10.66
N THR A 276 -27.60 -28.70 -9.80
CA THR A 276 -26.45 -27.79 -9.86
C THR A 276 -25.63 -27.95 -8.60
N MET A 277 -24.32 -28.07 -8.78
CA MET A 277 -23.35 -28.05 -7.68
C MET A 277 -22.84 -26.64 -7.48
N LEU A 278 -22.78 -26.19 -6.23
CA LEU A 278 -22.34 -24.84 -5.81
C LEU A 278 -21.17 -24.94 -4.87
N GLY A 279 -20.22 -24.06 -5.04
CA GLY A 279 -19.10 -23.86 -4.13
C GLY A 279 -19.04 -22.41 -3.65
N LEU A 280 -18.99 -22.20 -2.34
CA LEU A 280 -18.81 -20.87 -1.73
C LEU A 280 -17.54 -20.84 -0.91
N VAL A 281 -16.70 -19.81 -1.13
CA VAL A 281 -15.51 -19.56 -0.33
C VAL A 281 -15.51 -18.11 0.15
N PRO A 282 -15.32 -17.85 1.45
CA PRO A 282 -15.21 -16.49 1.95
C PRO A 282 -14.00 -15.78 1.33
N VAL A 283 -14.23 -14.57 0.80
CA VAL A 283 -13.16 -13.73 0.18
C VAL A 283 -12.01 -13.50 1.15
N ARG A 284 -12.29 -13.38 2.44
CA ARG A 284 -11.25 -13.21 3.49
C ARG A 284 -10.27 -14.38 3.56
N VAL A 285 -10.72 -15.61 3.28
CA VAL A 285 -9.89 -16.82 3.31
C VAL A 285 -8.92 -16.81 2.14
N VAL A 286 -9.42 -16.45 0.97
CA VAL A 286 -8.64 -16.28 -0.26
C VAL A 286 -7.65 -15.13 -0.12
N ASN A 287 -8.09 -14.01 0.46
CA ASN A 287 -7.28 -12.80 0.60
C ASN A 287 -6.31 -12.84 1.81
N ALA A 288 -6.39 -13.80 2.71
CA ALA A 288 -5.50 -13.89 3.87
C ALA A 288 -4.01 -13.94 3.49
N SER A 289 -3.68 -14.50 2.33
CA SER A 289 -2.33 -14.47 1.75
C SER A 289 -1.99 -13.11 1.16
N LEU A 290 -2.98 -12.38 0.63
CA LEU A 290 -2.82 -11.02 0.10
C LEU A 290 -2.51 -10.01 1.19
N ASP A 291 -3.15 -10.09 2.36
CA ASP A 291 -2.92 -9.15 3.46
C ASP A 291 -1.46 -9.19 3.92
N LYS A 292 -0.86 -10.37 3.96
CA LYS A 292 0.57 -10.54 4.26
C LYS A 292 1.48 -9.97 3.18
N LEU A 293 1.12 -10.15 1.91
CA LEU A 293 1.86 -9.58 0.78
C LEU A 293 1.71 -8.06 0.76
N TRP A 294 0.52 -7.55 1.03
CA TRP A 294 0.24 -6.11 1.11
C TRP A 294 1.12 -5.43 2.17
N LEU A 295 1.17 -6.00 3.37
CA LEU A 295 1.99 -5.47 4.46
C LEU A 295 3.48 -5.47 4.10
N ARG A 296 4.00 -6.56 3.53
CA ARG A 296 5.41 -6.65 3.08
C ARG A 296 5.71 -5.66 1.97
N THR A 297 4.85 -5.54 0.98
CA THR A 297 5.02 -4.59 -0.13
C THR A 297 5.01 -3.15 0.38
N ALA A 298 4.09 -2.81 1.30
CA ALA A 298 4.03 -1.49 1.93
C ALA A 298 5.32 -1.18 2.73
N GLN A 299 5.86 -2.16 3.48
CA GLN A 299 7.13 -2.01 4.20
C GLN A 299 8.32 -1.77 3.26
N ILE A 300 8.40 -2.50 2.14
CA ILE A 300 9.46 -2.32 1.13
C ILE A 300 9.37 -0.93 0.50
N VAL A 301 8.18 -0.50 0.09
CA VAL A 301 7.96 0.83 -0.52
C VAL A 301 8.29 1.93 0.48
N ALA A 302 7.85 1.82 1.73
CA ALA A 302 8.20 2.76 2.78
C ALA A 302 9.72 2.81 3.01
N GLY A 303 10.40 1.66 3.07
CA GLY A 303 11.85 1.58 3.20
C GLY A 303 12.60 2.25 2.06
N ILE A 304 12.19 2.02 0.82
CA ILE A 304 12.78 2.66 -0.38
C ILE A 304 12.57 4.18 -0.32
N THR A 305 11.36 4.62 0.05
CA THR A 305 11.02 6.05 0.13
C THR A 305 11.87 6.77 1.19
N VAL A 306 12.00 6.18 2.38
CA VAL A 306 12.84 6.72 3.46
C VAL A 306 14.32 6.72 3.04
N GLY A 307 14.82 5.62 2.46
CA GLY A 307 16.19 5.52 1.96
C GLY A 307 16.52 6.59 0.91
N MET A 308 15.60 6.83 -0.01
CA MET A 308 15.75 7.86 -1.04
C MET A 308 15.73 9.27 -0.44
N ALA A 309 14.86 9.54 0.54
CA ALA A 309 14.82 10.82 1.25
C ALA A 309 16.15 11.08 1.99
N VAL A 310 16.68 10.08 2.71
CA VAL A 310 17.98 10.18 3.39
C VAL A 310 19.11 10.44 2.39
N LEU A 311 19.15 9.73 1.27
CA LEU A 311 20.17 9.92 0.23
C LEU A 311 20.14 11.36 -0.31
N VAL A 312 18.95 11.88 -0.59
CA VAL A 312 18.81 13.26 -1.09
C VAL A 312 19.26 14.26 -0.03
N ILE A 313 18.90 14.08 1.24
CA ILE A 313 19.36 14.95 2.33
C ILE A 313 20.90 14.93 2.42
N LEU A 314 21.53 13.76 2.34
CA LEU A 314 22.98 13.62 2.36
C LEU A 314 23.65 14.33 1.17
N LEU A 315 23.10 14.20 -0.03
CA LEU A 315 23.61 14.90 -1.23
C LEU A 315 23.50 16.43 -1.07
N ILE A 316 22.39 16.90 -0.51
CA ILE A 316 22.16 18.30 -0.23
C ILE A 316 23.19 18.83 0.79
N VAL A 317 23.35 18.15 1.92
CA VAL A 317 24.31 18.52 2.96
C VAL A 317 25.73 18.54 2.40
N ARG A 318 26.12 17.51 1.64
CA ARG A 318 27.44 17.44 1.00
C ARG A 318 27.66 18.61 0.04
N ARG A 319 26.69 18.95 -0.80
CA ARG A 319 26.76 20.08 -1.74
C ARG A 319 26.82 21.42 -1.01
N SER A 320 26.08 21.59 0.07
CA SER A 320 26.11 22.79 0.92
C SER A 320 27.48 22.96 1.57
N HIS A 321 28.04 21.90 2.14
CA HIS A 321 29.40 21.95 2.74
C HIS A 321 30.48 22.29 1.75
N THR A 322 30.46 21.75 0.53
CA THR A 322 31.45 22.07 -0.50
C THR A 322 31.34 23.52 -0.96
N THR A 323 30.11 24.04 -1.08
CA THR A 323 29.91 25.46 -1.46
C THR A 323 30.37 26.42 -0.37
N LEU A 324 30.08 26.11 0.90
CA LEU A 324 30.54 26.90 2.04
C LEU A 324 32.06 26.90 2.14
N ARG A 325 32.70 25.76 2.00
CA ARG A 325 34.17 25.66 1.99
C ARG A 325 34.82 26.52 0.91
N ARG A 326 34.29 26.46 -0.34
CA ARG A 326 34.78 27.26 -1.46
C ARG A 326 34.66 28.76 -1.18
N LYS A 327 33.54 29.22 -0.65
CA LYS A 327 33.32 30.61 -0.30
C LYS A 327 34.24 31.07 0.82
N ASN A 328 34.41 30.29 1.86
CA ASN A 328 35.33 30.62 2.96
C ASN A 328 36.80 30.69 2.49
N THR A 329 37.20 29.77 1.59
CA THR A 329 38.55 29.79 1.01
C THR A 329 38.77 31.03 0.14
N GLU A 330 37.76 31.44 -0.65
CA GLU A 330 37.85 32.66 -1.47
C GLU A 330 37.93 33.92 -0.64
N ILE A 331 37.15 34.03 0.44
CA ILE A 331 37.20 35.14 1.38
C ILE A 331 38.57 35.17 2.05
N SER A 332 39.04 34.05 2.58
CA SER A 332 40.36 33.96 3.23
C SER A 332 41.49 34.33 2.30
N TYR A 333 41.44 33.92 1.03
CA TYR A 333 42.44 34.29 0.02
C TYR A 333 42.43 35.78 -0.28
N ARG A 334 41.26 36.40 -0.41
CA ARG A 334 41.13 37.86 -0.61
C ARG A 334 41.69 38.65 0.57
N ASP A 335 41.37 38.22 1.78
CA ASP A 335 41.87 38.86 3.00
C ASP A 335 43.41 38.79 3.10
N GLU A 336 44.00 37.64 2.80
CA GLU A 336 45.45 37.45 2.81
C GLU A 336 46.14 38.27 1.71
N LEU A 337 45.54 38.27 0.50
CA LEU A 337 46.06 39.08 -0.60
C LEU A 337 46.01 40.58 -0.25
N PHE A 338 44.88 41.04 0.27
CA PHE A 338 44.73 42.44 0.66
C PHE A 338 45.72 42.83 1.77
N LYS A 339 45.90 41.96 2.76
CA LYS A 339 46.90 42.15 3.83
C LYS A 339 48.33 42.24 3.29
N LYS A 340 48.72 41.38 2.35
CA LYS A 340 50.07 41.41 1.72
C LYS A 340 50.27 42.63 0.85
N LEU A 341 49.24 43.06 0.11
CA LEU A 341 49.33 44.28 -0.69
C LEU A 341 49.47 45.52 0.19
N SER A 342 48.67 45.65 1.24
CA SER A 342 48.70 46.80 2.13
C SER A 342 50.00 46.93 2.92
N LEU A 343 50.74 45.85 3.18
CA LEU A 343 52.06 45.90 3.84
C LEU A 343 53.17 46.52 2.97
N ASN A 344 53.01 46.43 1.64
CA ASN A 344 54.05 46.87 0.68
C ASN A 344 53.76 48.21 0.03
N VAL A 345 52.68 48.89 0.42
CA VAL A 345 52.27 50.19 -0.09
C VAL A 345 52.57 51.26 0.96
N ASP A 346 52.93 52.45 0.53
CA ASP A 346 53.21 53.60 1.43
C ASP A 346 51.90 54.38 1.74
N ASP A 347 50.74 53.75 1.51
CA ASP A 347 49.45 54.28 1.86
C ASP A 347 48.83 53.46 3.01
N VAL A 348 48.28 54.12 4.01
CA VAL A 348 47.50 53.54 5.07
C VAL A 348 46.01 53.63 4.72
N PHE A 349 45.31 52.51 4.77
CA PHE A 349 43.89 52.47 4.56
C PHE A 349 43.15 52.30 5.88
N LEU A 350 42.19 53.16 6.15
CA LEU A 350 41.35 53.13 7.33
C LEU A 350 39.88 53.19 6.90
N MET A 351 39.05 52.33 7.46
CA MET A 351 37.62 52.36 7.23
C MET A 351 36.86 52.47 8.54
N LEU A 352 35.96 53.44 8.61
CA LEU A 352 35.15 53.78 9.77
C LEU A 352 33.68 53.65 9.44
N ASP A 353 32.92 53.26 10.44
CA ASP A 353 31.47 53.34 10.36
C ASP A 353 31.03 54.80 10.59
N ALA A 354 30.25 55.34 9.65
CA ALA A 354 29.85 56.75 9.65
C ALA A 354 28.99 57.15 10.85
N GLU A 355 28.21 56.23 11.40
CA GLU A 355 27.28 56.49 12.51
C GLU A 355 27.95 56.33 13.88
N THR A 356 28.79 55.30 13.99
CA THR A 356 29.38 54.91 15.30
C THR A 356 30.84 55.34 15.49
N ALA A 357 31.48 55.80 14.41
CA ALA A 357 32.92 56.10 14.36
C ALA A 357 33.83 54.89 14.70
N LYS A 358 33.24 53.68 14.69
CA LYS A 358 33.97 52.44 14.97
C LYS A 358 34.87 52.10 13.77
N VAL A 359 36.12 51.72 14.05
CA VAL A 359 37.05 51.27 13.04
C VAL A 359 36.69 49.83 12.60
N ASP A 360 36.26 49.67 11.35
CA ASP A 360 36.01 48.37 10.77
C ASP A 360 37.27 47.72 10.21
N TYR A 361 38.15 48.57 9.64
CA TYR A 361 39.41 48.10 9.09
C TYR A 361 40.49 49.17 9.25
N VAL A 362 41.71 48.73 9.52
CA VAL A 362 42.94 49.52 9.42
C VAL A 362 44.02 48.63 8.83
N SER A 363 44.76 49.17 7.86
CA SER A 363 45.86 48.44 7.23
C SER A 363 47.06 48.29 8.18
N PRO A 364 47.66 47.07 8.26
CA PRO A 364 48.78 46.83 9.21
C PRO A 364 50.03 47.66 9.02
N ASN A 365 50.25 48.26 7.84
CA ASN A 365 51.42 49.14 7.55
C ASN A 365 51.36 50.46 8.29
N ILE A 366 50.29 50.78 9.01
CA ILE A 366 50.16 51.92 9.88
C ILE A 366 51.28 51.93 10.97
N GLU A 367 51.66 50.74 11.46
CA GLU A 367 52.72 50.57 12.42
C GLU A 367 54.08 51.05 11.84
N ARG A 368 54.36 50.72 10.58
CA ARG A 368 55.53 51.09 9.86
C ARG A 368 55.59 52.59 9.52
N LEU A 369 54.46 53.16 9.16
CA LEU A 369 54.37 54.51 8.65
C LEU A 369 54.21 55.58 9.75
N LEU A 370 53.47 55.25 10.82
CA LEU A 370 53.11 56.16 11.88
C LEU A 370 53.62 55.73 13.26
N GLY A 371 54.17 54.53 13.41
CA GLY A 371 54.70 54.03 14.68
C GLY A 371 53.62 53.69 15.71
N ILE A 372 52.34 53.50 15.26
CA ILE A 372 51.23 53.16 16.15
C ILE A 372 50.79 51.71 15.85
N PRO A 373 50.66 50.88 16.89
CA PRO A 373 50.09 49.53 16.70
C PRO A 373 48.67 49.57 16.07
N TRP A 374 48.45 48.84 14.96
CA TRP A 374 47.18 48.85 14.26
C TRP A 374 46.03 48.44 15.18
N LYS A 375 46.29 47.65 16.22
CA LYS A 375 45.26 47.21 17.19
C LYS A 375 44.70 48.37 18.02
N GLU A 376 45.53 49.35 18.36
CA GLU A 376 45.15 50.56 19.10
C GLU A 376 44.23 51.42 18.24
N VAL A 377 44.61 51.65 16.98
CA VAL A 377 43.82 52.42 16.03
C VAL A 377 42.52 51.76 15.74
N ARG A 378 42.50 50.41 15.70
CA ARG A 378 41.26 49.63 15.50
C ARG A 378 40.29 49.77 16.67
N GLN A 379 40.80 49.96 17.88
CA GLN A 379 39.96 50.19 19.07
C GLN A 379 39.40 51.62 19.11
N ASP A 380 40.23 52.60 18.81
CA ASP A 380 39.86 54.03 18.81
C ASP A 380 40.70 54.83 17.79
N ALA A 381 40.03 55.30 16.71
CA ALA A 381 40.69 56.12 15.70
C ALA A 381 41.20 57.46 16.23
N ARG A 382 40.76 57.94 17.41
CA ARG A 382 41.16 59.19 18.01
C ARG A 382 42.62 59.21 18.41
N VAL A 383 43.28 58.06 18.57
CA VAL A 383 44.72 57.98 18.84
C VAL A 383 45.56 58.62 17.74
N LEU A 384 45.02 58.72 16.49
CA LEU A 384 45.71 59.42 15.40
C LEU A 384 45.88 60.91 15.66
N ALA A 385 44.97 61.53 16.40
CA ALA A 385 45.08 62.94 16.76
C ALA A 385 46.32 63.26 17.67
N ALA A 386 46.76 62.23 18.40
CA ALA A 386 47.93 62.37 19.26
C ALA A 386 49.28 62.45 18.50
N LEU A 387 49.27 62.15 17.19
CA LEU A 387 50.45 62.20 16.33
C LEU A 387 50.77 63.58 15.79
N HIS A 388 49.93 64.56 16.00
CA HIS A 388 50.23 65.92 15.57
C HIS A 388 51.36 66.51 16.39
N PRO A 389 52.30 67.31 15.78
CA PRO A 389 53.33 67.98 16.50
C PRO A 389 52.79 68.89 17.62
N LYS A 390 53.52 69.02 18.75
CA LYS A 390 53.03 69.77 19.88
C LYS A 390 52.87 71.28 19.59
N ASP A 391 53.53 71.78 18.58
CA ASP A 391 53.51 73.15 18.06
C ASP A 391 52.51 73.35 16.91
N SER A 392 51.82 72.33 16.50
CA SER A 392 50.80 72.42 15.40
C SER A 392 49.53 73.10 15.86
N PRO A 393 49.03 74.12 15.11
CA PRO A 393 47.75 74.78 15.40
C PRO A 393 46.56 73.86 15.19
N ASP A 394 46.77 72.70 14.54
CA ASP A 394 45.68 71.73 14.18
C ASP A 394 45.52 70.64 15.21
N ARG A 395 46.33 70.61 16.28
CA ARG A 395 46.29 69.56 17.33
C ARG A 395 44.90 69.45 18.05
N ASP A 396 44.30 70.64 18.27
CA ASP A 396 43.03 70.77 19.02
C ASP A 396 41.78 70.84 18.11
N LYS A 397 41.97 70.82 16.81
CA LYS A 397 40.80 70.80 15.90
C LYS A 397 40.13 69.44 15.98
N ASN A 398 38.76 69.45 15.93
CA ASN A 398 37.98 68.29 15.88
C ASN A 398 38.23 67.50 14.58
N TYR A 399 39.39 66.86 14.54
CA TYR A 399 39.92 66.07 13.44
C TYR A 399 38.86 64.99 12.99
N LEU A 400 38.15 64.39 13.93
CA LEU A 400 37.11 63.40 13.69
C LEU A 400 35.84 64.02 13.18
N GLU A 401 35.45 65.22 13.52
CA GLU A 401 34.21 65.83 12.93
C GLU A 401 34.34 66.06 11.44
N GLY A 402 35.52 66.42 10.96
CA GLY A 402 35.83 66.54 9.52
C GLY A 402 35.71 65.20 8.81
N LEU A 403 36.14 64.09 9.46
CA LEU A 403 36.05 62.73 8.96
C LEU A 403 34.61 62.20 8.94
N LEU A 404 33.84 62.53 9.94
CA LEU A 404 32.46 62.07 10.08
C LEU A 404 31.45 62.81 9.19
N SER A 405 31.85 64.01 8.64
CA SER A 405 30.95 64.80 7.78
C SER A 405 30.62 64.16 6.42
N GLY A 406 31.32 63.09 6.01
CA GLY A 406 31.04 62.33 4.80
C GLY A 406 31.33 63.05 3.49
N GLN A 407 31.83 64.29 3.54
CA GLN A 407 32.24 65.02 2.35
C GLN A 407 33.62 64.56 1.93
N GLN A 408 33.84 64.36 0.63
CA GLN A 408 35.19 64.09 0.11
C GLN A 408 36.07 65.27 0.40
N ARG A 409 37.11 65.03 1.16
CA ARG A 409 38.12 66.08 1.54
C ARG A 409 39.50 65.48 1.30
N GLU A 410 40.40 66.40 0.95
CA GLU A 410 41.79 66.12 0.68
C GLU A 410 42.59 67.19 1.33
N TRP A 411 43.60 66.82 2.15
CA TRP A 411 44.44 67.75 2.83
C TRP A 411 45.79 67.14 3.12
N ASP A 412 46.79 68.00 3.31
CA ASP A 412 48.12 67.62 3.79
C ASP A 412 48.23 67.89 5.31
N ASP A 413 48.83 66.97 6.01
CA ASP A 413 49.03 67.08 7.45
C ASP A 413 50.40 66.58 7.88
N GLU A 414 50.90 67.08 9.02
CA GLU A 414 52.20 66.71 9.57
C GLU A 414 51.98 65.80 10.80
N TYR A 415 52.57 64.62 10.78
CA TYR A 415 52.57 63.70 11.91
C TYR A 415 53.98 63.41 12.43
N VAL A 416 54.09 63.18 13.73
CA VAL A 416 55.29 62.69 14.39
C VAL A 416 55.23 61.19 14.52
N HIS A 417 56.16 60.48 13.91
CA HIS A 417 56.25 59.03 14.04
C HIS A 417 56.53 58.71 15.54
N LEU A 418 55.62 57.89 16.12
CA LEU A 418 55.55 57.70 17.57
C LEU A 418 56.85 57.12 18.17
N GLU A 419 57.50 56.19 17.47
CA GLU A 419 58.72 55.53 17.97
C GLU A 419 60.01 56.29 17.65
N THR A 420 60.10 56.93 16.47
CA THR A 420 61.35 57.58 16.04
C THR A 420 61.40 59.07 16.36
N GLY A 421 60.25 59.70 16.61
CA GLY A 421 60.13 61.15 16.78
C GLY A 421 60.32 61.93 15.49
N GLU A 422 60.40 61.28 14.33
CA GLU A 422 60.63 61.91 13.03
C GLU A 422 59.32 62.56 12.55
N ARG A 423 59.41 63.79 12.03
CA ARG A 423 58.33 64.54 11.42
C ARG A 423 58.13 64.03 9.98
N ARG A 424 56.91 63.63 9.61
CA ARG A 424 56.55 63.16 8.29
C ARG A 424 55.34 63.90 7.79
N TRP A 425 55.27 64.08 6.49
CA TRP A 425 54.18 64.75 5.82
C TRP A 425 53.28 63.71 5.13
N PHE A 426 52.01 63.75 5.45
CA PHE A 426 51.04 62.83 4.89
C PHE A 426 49.99 63.61 4.11
N HIS A 427 49.64 63.04 2.97
CA HIS A 427 48.48 63.45 2.18
C HIS A 427 47.31 62.55 2.54
N ILE A 428 46.20 63.14 2.97
CA ILE A 428 45.05 62.43 3.49
C ILE A 428 43.84 62.65 2.58
N VAL A 429 43.28 61.63 2.10
CA VAL A 429 42.05 61.63 1.31
C VAL A 429 40.92 60.88 2.08
N ALA A 430 39.88 61.63 2.40
CA ALA A 430 38.66 61.04 3.04
C ALA A 430 37.51 61.00 2.05
N MET A 431 36.85 59.85 1.95
CA MET A 431 35.70 59.64 1.08
C MET A 431 34.61 58.80 1.76
N GLY A 432 33.37 59.16 1.49
CA GLY A 432 32.20 58.33 1.88
C GLY A 432 31.94 57.20 0.86
N SER A 433 31.65 56.02 1.34
CA SER A 433 31.29 54.87 0.53
C SER A 433 30.13 54.11 1.15
N GLU A 434 29.24 53.55 0.37
CA GLU A 434 28.16 52.70 0.85
C GLU A 434 28.60 51.23 0.73
N VAL A 435 28.77 50.56 1.86
CA VAL A 435 29.15 49.14 1.94
C VAL A 435 28.07 48.38 2.71
N GLU A 436 27.47 47.38 2.06
CA GLU A 436 26.38 46.56 2.63
C GLU A 436 25.18 47.36 3.16
N GLY A 437 24.83 48.48 2.51
CA GLY A 437 23.73 49.37 2.91
C GLY A 437 24.02 50.21 4.14
N ARG A 438 25.31 50.39 4.52
CA ARG A 438 25.78 51.31 5.57
C ARG A 438 26.77 52.28 4.98
N THR A 439 26.68 53.51 5.39
CA THR A 439 27.67 54.53 5.02
C THR A 439 28.95 54.28 5.81
N LYS A 440 30.07 54.12 5.08
CA LYS A 440 31.40 53.97 5.61
C LYS A 440 32.26 55.13 5.17
N HIS A 441 33.14 55.61 6.03
CA HIS A 441 34.17 56.57 5.69
C HIS A 441 35.48 55.81 5.45
N ILE A 442 36.09 56.05 4.28
CA ILE A 442 37.36 55.46 3.89
C ILE A 442 38.40 56.60 3.90
N LEU A 443 39.49 56.39 4.63
CA LEU A 443 40.61 57.25 4.59
C LEU A 443 41.82 56.56 3.95
N VAL A 444 42.48 57.28 3.10
CA VAL A 444 43.74 56.89 2.51
C VAL A 444 44.78 57.94 3.02
N ILE A 445 45.83 57.50 3.72
CA ILE A 445 46.87 58.33 4.30
C ILE A 445 48.16 57.96 3.58
N SER A 446 48.64 58.83 2.69
CA SER A 446 49.85 58.62 1.85
C SER A 446 51.04 59.40 2.36
N ASP A 447 52.16 58.71 2.53
CA ASP A 447 53.41 59.37 2.95
C ASP A 447 54.01 60.23 1.78
N ARG A 448 54.10 61.53 1.96
CA ARG A 448 54.62 62.47 1.01
C ARG A 448 55.87 63.18 1.53
N THR A 449 56.54 62.64 2.54
CA THR A 449 57.68 63.22 3.18
C THR A 449 58.86 63.48 2.22
N ALA A 450 59.18 62.52 1.36
CA ALA A 450 60.19 62.63 0.34
C ALA A 450 59.89 63.74 -0.70
N ASP A 451 58.64 63.81 -1.16
CA ASP A 451 58.21 64.86 -2.12
C ASP A 451 58.32 66.26 -1.53
N LYS A 452 57.98 66.45 -0.25
CA LYS A 452 58.07 67.72 0.45
C LYS A 452 59.52 68.13 0.71
N GLN A 453 60.38 67.17 1.06
CA GLN A 453 61.85 67.46 1.30
C GLN A 453 62.57 67.92 0.01
N VAL A 454 62.23 67.25 -1.13
CA VAL A 454 62.74 67.65 -2.44
C VAL A 454 62.29 69.06 -2.83
N ASN A 455 61.04 69.41 -2.59
CA ASN A 455 60.47 70.72 -2.92
C ASN A 455 60.94 71.84 -1.99
N GLN A 456 61.44 71.51 -0.80
CA GLN A 456 62.08 72.53 0.14
C GLN A 456 63.56 72.72 -0.12
N ALA A 457 64.21 71.81 -0.84
CA ALA A 457 65.60 71.86 -1.19
C ALA A 457 65.90 72.55 -2.55
N LEU A 458 64.81 72.78 -3.34
CA LEU A 458 64.80 73.57 -4.57
C LEU A 458 64.45 75.02 -4.26
#